data_6f6a73e92555d1dadb48694e4e36b255
#
_entry.id   6f6a73e92555d1dadb48694e4e36b255
#
_cell.length_a   1.000
_cell.length_b   1.000
_cell.length_c   1.000
_cell.angle_alpha   90.00
_cell.angle_beta   90.00
_cell.angle_gamma   90.00
#
_symmetry.space_group_name_H-M   'P 1'
#
loop_
_entity.id
_entity.type
_entity.pdbx_description
1 polymer ?
#
loop_
_entity_poly.entity_id
_entity_poly.type
_entity_poly.pdbx_seq_one_letter_code
_entity_poly.pdbx_strand_id
1 'polypeptide(L)'
;MRAQAMARPPARLNTMWPAQATARAMFTDLSPALLHTLYLVAIVAEAMTAALSAGRRDMDWMGVCIIACVTALGGGSLRDVLLGHYPLTWVVHPEYLWMTGGAAILTALIAPVMRRLRSVFLLADALGLVAFTVIGCQVAQMMQLPITVVLISGMITGCAGGVLRDVLCNEVPLLFRKELYASVSLVTGALYLGSMSLGLSANASVPIALAAGLTMRLMALRFNWQMPKFVYRDDWD
;
A
#
# COMPACT_ATOMS: atom_id res chain seq x y z
N MET A 1 -39.18 -20.14 31.75
CA MET A 1 -39.21 -20.04 30.29
C MET A 1 -39.51 -18.61 29.85
N ARG A 2 -38.51 -17.81 29.57
CA ARG A 2 -38.67 -16.48 28.92
C ARG A 2 -37.89 -16.54 27.61
N ALA A 3 -38.64 -16.53 26.47
CA ALA A 3 -38.09 -16.47 25.13
C ALA A 3 -37.40 -15.11 24.96
N GLN A 4 -36.09 -15.11 24.67
CA GLN A 4 -35.39 -13.96 24.22
C GLN A 4 -35.85 -13.64 22.79
N ALA A 5 -36.59 -12.55 22.64
CA ALA A 5 -36.92 -11.97 21.35
C ALA A 5 -35.60 -11.51 20.70
N MET A 6 -35.12 -12.23 19.71
CA MET A 6 -34.07 -11.78 18.80
C MET A 6 -34.55 -10.51 18.07
N ALA A 7 -34.00 -9.37 18.45
CA ALA A 7 -34.20 -8.13 17.77
C ALA A 7 -33.66 -8.28 16.32
N ARG A 8 -34.55 -8.21 15.34
CA ARG A 8 -34.16 -8.12 13.92
C ARG A 8 -33.32 -6.87 13.72
N PRO A 9 -32.17 -6.97 13.04
CA PRO A 9 -31.40 -5.78 12.71
C PRO A 9 -32.27 -4.84 11.86
N PRO A 10 -32.16 -3.50 12.07
CA PRO A 10 -32.94 -2.54 11.31
C PRO A 10 -32.68 -2.73 9.81
N ALA A 11 -33.75 -2.78 9.02
CA ALA A 11 -33.71 -2.77 7.56
C ALA A 11 -33.01 -1.49 7.10
N ARG A 12 -31.69 -1.53 6.90
CA ARG A 12 -30.92 -0.45 6.32
C ARG A 12 -31.30 -0.35 4.84
N LEU A 13 -32.14 0.63 4.57
CA LEU A 13 -32.31 1.38 3.34
C LEU A 13 -31.59 0.79 2.09
N ASN A 14 -32.32 -0.06 1.40
CA ASN A 14 -31.98 -0.54 0.06
C ASN A 14 -32.34 0.55 -0.98
N THR A 15 -31.93 1.79 -0.76
CA THR A 15 -31.93 2.84 -1.77
C THR A 15 -30.55 2.96 -2.38
N MET A 16 -30.10 1.88 -2.99
CA MET A 16 -28.91 1.97 -3.85
C MET A 16 -29.31 2.76 -5.10
N TRP A 17 -28.62 3.88 -5.32
CA TRP A 17 -28.68 4.59 -6.58
C TRP A 17 -28.30 3.63 -7.71
N PRO A 18 -28.99 3.63 -8.86
CA PRO A 18 -28.69 2.71 -9.98
C PRO A 18 -27.21 2.77 -10.43
N ALA A 19 -26.53 3.90 -10.26
CA ALA A 19 -25.10 4.05 -10.50
C ALA A 19 -24.23 3.14 -9.59
N GLN A 20 -24.68 2.79 -8.39
CA GLN A 20 -23.96 1.90 -7.47
C GLN A 20 -24.12 0.43 -7.85
N ALA A 21 -25.25 0.04 -8.45
CA ALA A 21 -25.46 -1.33 -8.93
C ALA A 21 -24.61 -1.62 -10.18
N THR A 22 -24.48 -0.65 -11.08
CA THR A 22 -23.62 -0.76 -12.27
C THR A 22 -22.14 -0.76 -11.89
N ALA A 23 -21.76 0.08 -10.92
CA ALA A 23 -20.40 0.07 -10.34
C ALA A 23 -20.10 -1.32 -9.73
N ARG A 24 -21.02 -1.91 -8.97
CA ARG A 24 -20.81 -3.20 -8.33
C ARG A 24 -20.51 -4.33 -9.34
N ALA A 25 -21.15 -4.36 -10.50
CA ALA A 25 -20.87 -5.33 -11.54
C ALA A 25 -19.49 -5.13 -12.20
N MET A 26 -19.03 -3.89 -12.31
CA MET A 26 -17.73 -3.55 -12.88
C MET A 26 -16.53 -3.85 -11.95
N PHE A 27 -16.75 -3.85 -10.62
CA PHE A 27 -15.66 -4.01 -9.63
C PHE A 27 -15.39 -5.47 -9.24
N THR A 28 -16.25 -6.42 -9.63
CA THR A 28 -16.09 -7.86 -9.33
C THR A 28 -15.17 -8.60 -10.31
N ASP A 29 -14.69 -7.94 -11.36
CA ASP A 29 -14.00 -8.60 -12.48
C ASP A 29 -12.47 -8.72 -12.29
N LEU A 30 -11.91 -8.32 -11.16
CA LEU A 30 -10.48 -8.58 -10.94
C LEU A 30 -10.28 -10.06 -10.66
N SER A 31 -9.45 -10.68 -11.48
CA SER A 31 -9.04 -12.06 -11.28
C SER A 31 -8.43 -12.23 -9.88
N PRO A 32 -8.94 -13.13 -9.02
CA PRO A 32 -8.35 -13.42 -7.71
C PRO A 32 -6.86 -13.76 -7.80
N ALA A 33 -6.46 -14.41 -8.88
CA ALA A 33 -5.05 -14.74 -9.13
C ALA A 33 -4.19 -13.49 -9.36
N LEU A 34 -4.69 -12.47 -10.09
CA LEU A 34 -3.95 -11.22 -10.32
C LEU A 34 -3.78 -10.44 -9.01
N LEU A 35 -4.86 -10.34 -8.22
CA LEU A 35 -4.81 -9.67 -6.92
C LEU A 35 -3.83 -10.36 -5.97
N HIS A 36 -3.91 -11.68 -5.87
CA HIS A 36 -3.01 -12.47 -5.03
C HIS A 36 -1.55 -12.29 -5.46
N THR A 37 -1.27 -12.41 -6.77
CA THR A 37 0.09 -12.21 -7.30
C THR A 37 0.61 -10.80 -7.00
N LEU A 38 -0.23 -9.77 -7.20
CA LEU A 38 0.14 -8.39 -6.90
C LEU A 38 0.46 -8.21 -5.41
N TYR A 39 -0.34 -8.83 -4.54
CA TYR A 39 -0.13 -8.78 -3.09
C TYR A 39 1.20 -9.44 -2.70
N LEU A 40 1.52 -10.61 -3.26
CA LEU A 40 2.78 -11.31 -3.01
C LEU A 40 3.99 -10.50 -3.46
N VAL A 41 3.93 -9.93 -4.66
CA VAL A 41 4.99 -9.07 -5.19
C VAL A 41 5.21 -7.85 -4.28
N ALA A 42 4.11 -7.20 -3.85
CA ALA A 42 4.17 -6.05 -2.96
C ALA A 42 4.79 -6.39 -1.59
N ILE A 43 4.37 -7.50 -0.97
CA ILE A 43 4.92 -7.99 0.31
C ILE A 43 6.42 -8.23 0.20
N VAL A 44 6.85 -8.96 -0.84
CA VAL A 44 8.28 -9.29 -1.03
C VAL A 44 9.07 -8.00 -1.28
N ALA A 45 8.60 -7.11 -2.12
CA ALA A 45 9.26 -5.84 -2.40
C ALA A 45 9.44 -5.00 -1.12
N GLU A 46 8.40 -4.86 -0.30
CA GLU A 46 8.48 -4.11 0.95
C GLU A 46 9.36 -4.81 2.01
N ALA A 47 9.31 -6.14 2.10
CA ALA A 47 10.21 -6.89 2.98
C ALA A 47 11.69 -6.70 2.58
N MET A 48 11.98 -6.64 1.27
CA MET A 48 13.33 -6.32 0.77
C MET A 48 13.78 -4.91 1.19
N THR A 49 12.91 -3.90 1.03
CA THR A 49 13.24 -2.53 1.45
C THR A 49 13.51 -2.44 2.94
N ALA A 50 12.71 -3.16 3.73
CA ALA A 50 12.86 -3.24 5.18
C ALA A 50 14.18 -3.86 5.59
N ALA A 51 14.53 -5.01 5.00
CA ALA A 51 15.81 -5.69 5.28
C ALA A 51 17.01 -4.80 4.94
N LEU A 52 16.96 -4.10 3.78
CA LEU A 52 18.02 -3.17 3.39
C LEU A 52 18.11 -1.94 4.30
N SER A 53 17.00 -1.47 4.86
CA SER A 53 16.97 -0.37 5.82
C SER A 53 17.50 -0.79 7.19
N ALA A 54 17.04 -1.95 7.70
CA ALA A 54 17.48 -2.51 8.97
C ALA A 54 18.98 -2.85 8.96
N GLY A 55 19.49 -3.42 7.86
CA GLY A 55 20.90 -3.72 7.69
C GLY A 55 21.81 -2.50 7.70
N ARG A 56 21.31 -1.31 7.30
CA ARG A 56 22.04 -0.04 7.44
C ARG A 56 22.09 0.49 8.87
N ARG A 57 21.33 -0.10 9.78
CA ARG A 57 21.21 0.26 11.20
C ARG A 57 21.77 -0.81 12.12
N ASP A 58 22.55 -1.75 11.56
CA ASP A 58 23.18 -2.85 12.29
C ASP A 58 22.22 -3.64 13.18
N MET A 59 20.95 -3.78 12.73
CA MET A 59 19.94 -4.56 13.43
C MET A 59 20.26 -6.06 13.34
N ASP A 60 19.92 -6.78 14.40
CA ASP A 60 20.01 -8.24 14.42
C ASP A 60 18.97 -8.90 13.51
N TRP A 61 19.09 -10.23 13.31
CA TRP A 61 18.19 -10.98 12.44
C TRP A 61 16.72 -10.89 12.84
N MET A 62 16.44 -10.84 14.14
CA MET A 62 15.08 -10.71 14.65
C MET A 62 14.55 -9.29 14.34
N GLY A 63 15.35 -8.26 14.55
CA GLY A 63 15.03 -6.88 14.19
C GLY A 63 14.73 -6.73 12.70
N VAL A 64 15.54 -7.34 11.83
CA VAL A 64 15.31 -7.37 10.37
C VAL A 64 13.96 -7.99 10.05
N CYS A 65 13.62 -9.14 10.64
CA CYS A 65 12.33 -9.81 10.41
C CYS A 65 11.15 -8.96 10.92
N ILE A 66 11.26 -8.36 12.10
CA ILE A 66 10.19 -7.52 12.68
C ILE A 66 9.94 -6.30 11.80
N ILE A 67 11.01 -5.58 11.39
CA ILE A 67 10.88 -4.41 10.51
C ILE A 67 10.25 -4.83 9.18
N ALA A 68 10.62 -5.98 8.63
CA ALA A 68 10.04 -6.49 7.38
C ALA A 68 8.53 -6.76 7.52
N CYS A 69 8.11 -7.44 8.58
CA CYS A 69 6.69 -7.68 8.84
C CYS A 69 5.90 -6.39 9.03
N VAL A 70 6.43 -5.44 9.82
CA VAL A 70 5.79 -4.14 10.05
C VAL A 70 5.70 -3.33 8.76
N THR A 71 6.74 -3.34 7.93
CA THR A 71 6.75 -2.60 6.66
C THR A 71 5.75 -3.20 5.67
N ALA A 72 5.84 -4.50 5.43
CA ALA A 72 5.04 -5.16 4.41
C ALA A 72 3.56 -5.30 4.76
N LEU A 73 3.23 -5.46 6.04
CA LEU A 73 1.85 -5.72 6.49
C LEU A 73 1.23 -4.51 7.20
N GLY A 74 2.05 -3.56 7.67
CA GLY A 74 1.61 -2.43 8.49
C GLY A 74 0.71 -1.45 7.74
N GLY A 75 1.00 -1.14 6.48
CA GLY A 75 0.18 -0.23 5.66
C GLY A 75 -1.25 -0.76 5.47
N GLY A 76 -1.38 -2.04 5.13
CA GLY A 76 -2.67 -2.72 5.04
C GLY A 76 -3.39 -2.82 6.39
N SER A 77 -2.65 -3.12 7.46
CA SER A 77 -3.22 -3.18 8.81
C SER A 77 -3.73 -1.82 9.27
N LEU A 78 -2.99 -0.75 9.03
CA LEU A 78 -3.42 0.61 9.37
C LEU A 78 -4.70 0.98 8.61
N ARG A 79 -4.77 0.69 7.31
CA ARG A 79 -5.98 0.85 6.50
C ARG A 79 -7.16 0.09 7.10
N ASP A 80 -6.97 -1.20 7.39
CA ASP A 80 -8.02 -2.07 7.89
C ASP A 80 -8.57 -1.58 9.22
N VAL A 81 -7.70 -1.11 10.13
CA VAL A 81 -8.10 -0.51 11.41
C VAL A 81 -8.90 0.78 11.17
N LEU A 82 -8.43 1.68 10.31
CA LEU A 82 -9.11 2.95 10.03
C LEU A 82 -10.47 2.78 9.34
N LEU A 83 -10.61 1.76 8.49
CA LEU A 83 -11.85 1.48 7.79
C LEU A 83 -12.78 0.52 8.55
N GLY A 84 -12.34 -0.06 9.66
CA GLY A 84 -13.09 -1.09 10.38
C GLY A 84 -13.21 -2.40 9.61
N HIS A 85 -12.24 -2.70 8.75
CA HIS A 85 -12.18 -3.92 7.94
C HIS A 85 -11.50 -5.05 8.70
N TYR A 86 -12.28 -5.93 9.30
CA TYR A 86 -11.78 -7.04 10.12
C TYR A 86 -12.30 -8.40 9.62
N PRO A 87 -11.53 -9.49 9.84
CA PRO A 87 -10.19 -9.55 10.45
C PRO A 87 -9.10 -8.98 9.54
N LEU A 88 -7.95 -8.57 10.15
CA LEU A 88 -6.80 -8.05 9.40
C LEU A 88 -6.29 -9.10 8.40
N THR A 89 -5.80 -8.66 7.24
CA THR A 89 -5.39 -9.54 6.16
C THR A 89 -4.36 -10.59 6.58
N TRP A 90 -3.35 -10.24 7.39
CA TRP A 90 -2.33 -11.18 7.86
C TRP A 90 -2.84 -12.15 8.95
N VAL A 91 -3.96 -11.85 9.60
CA VAL A 91 -4.62 -12.78 10.54
C VAL A 91 -5.35 -13.87 9.77
N VAL A 92 -5.94 -13.53 8.62
CA VAL A 92 -6.58 -14.49 7.71
C VAL A 92 -5.54 -15.31 6.95
N HIS A 93 -4.40 -14.70 6.62
CA HIS A 93 -3.31 -15.27 5.84
C HIS A 93 -2.00 -15.24 6.61
N PRO A 94 -1.83 -16.06 7.68
CA PRO A 94 -0.64 -16.07 8.51
C PRO A 94 0.64 -16.46 7.74
N GLU A 95 0.50 -17.12 6.59
CA GLU A 95 1.58 -17.42 5.66
C GLU A 95 2.36 -16.18 5.21
N TYR A 96 1.73 -15.01 5.18
CA TYR A 96 2.40 -13.75 4.82
C TYR A 96 3.49 -13.33 5.82
N LEU A 97 3.35 -13.71 7.09
CA LEU A 97 4.40 -13.48 8.08
C LEU A 97 5.68 -14.28 7.76
N TRP A 98 5.52 -15.54 7.37
CA TRP A 98 6.64 -16.38 6.96
C TRP A 98 7.27 -15.90 5.66
N MET A 99 6.47 -15.44 4.72
CA MET A 99 6.96 -14.90 3.45
C MET A 99 7.76 -13.61 3.65
N THR A 100 7.26 -12.68 4.46
CA THR A 100 7.97 -11.43 4.76
C THR A 100 9.28 -11.70 5.49
N GLY A 101 9.28 -12.54 6.52
CA GLY A 101 10.48 -12.94 7.25
C GLY A 101 11.50 -13.65 6.35
N GLY A 102 11.02 -14.62 5.56
CA GLY A 102 11.86 -15.33 4.60
C GLY A 102 12.48 -14.43 3.53
N ALA A 103 11.68 -13.52 2.94
CA ALA A 103 12.17 -12.56 1.97
C ALA A 103 13.20 -11.59 2.59
N ALA A 104 12.99 -11.17 3.85
CA ALA A 104 13.91 -10.31 4.56
C ALA A 104 15.25 -11.01 4.84
N ILE A 105 15.23 -12.26 5.34
CA ILE A 105 16.43 -13.06 5.59
C ILE A 105 17.18 -13.28 4.26
N LEU A 106 16.48 -13.69 3.21
CA LEU A 106 17.11 -13.91 1.90
C LEU A 106 17.76 -12.62 1.38
N THR A 107 17.08 -11.49 1.51
CA THR A 107 17.63 -10.18 1.11
C THR A 107 18.87 -9.84 1.93
N ALA A 108 18.86 -10.04 3.25
CA ALA A 108 19.99 -9.77 4.12
C ALA A 108 21.21 -10.65 3.78
N LEU A 109 21.00 -11.94 3.42
CA LEU A 109 22.06 -12.85 2.99
C LEU A 109 22.68 -12.44 1.65
N ILE A 110 21.87 -11.95 0.70
CA ILE A 110 22.32 -11.56 -0.64
C ILE A 110 22.90 -10.14 -0.66
N ALA A 111 22.48 -9.27 0.28
CA ALA A 111 22.87 -7.86 0.34
C ALA A 111 24.39 -7.62 0.23
N PRO A 112 25.29 -8.37 0.90
CA PRO A 112 26.74 -8.16 0.80
C PRO A 112 27.29 -8.31 -0.63
N VAL A 113 26.62 -9.10 -1.48
CA VAL A 113 27.03 -9.36 -2.88
C VAL A 113 26.41 -8.37 -3.85
N MET A 114 25.40 -7.61 -3.44
CA MET A 114 24.68 -6.68 -4.30
C MET A 114 25.47 -5.36 -4.49
N ARG A 115 25.87 -5.09 -5.73
CA ARG A 115 26.64 -3.87 -6.06
C ARG A 115 25.83 -2.56 -6.05
N ARG A 116 24.49 -2.63 -6.12
CA ARG A 116 23.60 -1.46 -6.29
C ARG A 116 22.42 -1.47 -5.30
N LEU A 117 22.72 -1.66 -4.03
CA LEU A 117 21.70 -1.76 -2.97
C LEU A 117 20.70 -0.59 -2.98
N ARG A 118 21.19 0.65 -3.18
CA ARG A 118 20.32 1.82 -3.26
C ARG A 118 19.32 1.75 -4.41
N SER A 119 19.74 1.29 -5.59
CA SER A 119 18.84 1.19 -6.75
C SER A 119 17.81 0.08 -6.55
N VAL A 120 18.21 -1.05 -5.96
CA VAL A 120 17.29 -2.15 -5.62
C VAL A 120 16.27 -1.69 -4.60
N PHE A 121 16.71 -1.00 -3.53
CA PHE A 121 15.84 -0.40 -2.53
C PHE A 121 14.79 0.52 -3.18
N LEU A 122 15.23 1.51 -3.99
CA LEU A 122 14.32 2.47 -4.61
C LEU A 122 13.33 1.83 -5.59
N LEU A 123 13.76 0.79 -6.32
CA LEU A 123 12.87 0.06 -7.22
C LEU A 123 11.84 -0.77 -6.46
N ALA A 124 12.27 -1.49 -5.43
CA ALA A 124 11.38 -2.29 -4.60
C ALA A 124 10.37 -1.40 -3.84
N ASP A 125 10.81 -0.27 -3.28
CA ASP A 125 9.95 0.74 -2.65
C ASP A 125 8.93 1.32 -3.65
N ALA A 126 9.35 1.62 -4.89
CA ALA A 126 8.43 2.10 -5.92
C ALA A 126 7.38 1.05 -6.32
N LEU A 127 7.77 -0.22 -6.42
CA LEU A 127 6.86 -1.33 -6.69
C LEU A 127 5.86 -1.53 -5.55
N GLY A 128 6.35 -1.54 -4.31
CA GLY A 128 5.51 -1.66 -3.11
C GLY A 128 4.49 -0.52 -3.04
N LEU A 129 4.95 0.72 -3.21
CA LEU A 129 4.10 1.91 -3.20
C LEU A 129 2.92 1.80 -4.17
N VAL A 130 3.20 1.53 -5.45
CA VAL A 130 2.14 1.53 -6.48
C VAL A 130 1.22 0.31 -6.34
N ALA A 131 1.78 -0.86 -6.01
CA ALA A 131 1.01 -2.08 -5.82
C ALA A 131 0.06 -1.97 -4.62
N PHE A 132 0.57 -1.55 -3.47
CA PHE A 132 -0.25 -1.36 -2.28
C PHE A 132 -1.24 -0.20 -2.42
N THR A 133 -0.95 0.82 -3.22
CA THR A 133 -1.94 1.86 -3.55
C THR A 133 -3.14 1.25 -4.26
N VAL A 134 -2.92 0.45 -5.30
CA VAL A 134 -4.01 -0.20 -6.04
C VAL A 134 -4.80 -1.16 -5.14
N ILE A 135 -4.10 -1.99 -4.35
CA ILE A 135 -4.73 -2.91 -3.38
C ILE A 135 -5.57 -2.14 -2.36
N GLY A 136 -5.06 -1.03 -1.82
CA GLY A 136 -5.78 -0.20 -0.86
C GLY A 136 -7.05 0.44 -1.45
N CYS A 137 -6.97 0.95 -2.68
CA CYS A 137 -8.13 1.44 -3.42
C CYS A 137 -9.17 0.32 -3.59
N GLN A 138 -8.73 -0.86 -3.96
CA GLN A 138 -9.60 -1.99 -4.24
C GLN A 138 -10.35 -2.48 -2.99
N VAL A 139 -9.66 -2.61 -1.85
CA VAL A 139 -10.32 -2.98 -0.60
C VAL A 139 -11.39 -1.96 -0.21
N ALA A 140 -11.11 -0.67 -0.29
CA ALA A 140 -12.09 0.38 0.01
C ALA A 140 -13.27 0.40 -0.99
N GLN A 141 -13.02 0.07 -2.26
CA GLN A 141 -14.09 -0.10 -3.26
C GLN A 141 -15.00 -1.30 -2.94
N MET A 142 -14.41 -2.44 -2.53
CA MET A 142 -15.18 -3.61 -2.11
C MET A 142 -16.09 -3.30 -0.90
N MET A 143 -15.67 -2.38 -0.04
CA MET A 143 -16.46 -1.84 1.07
C MET A 143 -17.47 -0.78 0.62
N GLN A 144 -17.52 -0.45 -0.68
CA GLN A 144 -18.45 0.55 -1.26
C GLN A 144 -18.30 1.95 -0.65
N LEU A 145 -17.08 2.34 -0.30
CA LEU A 145 -16.79 3.66 0.28
C LEU A 145 -16.75 4.76 -0.79
N PRO A 146 -16.97 6.02 -0.42
CA PRO A 146 -16.86 7.16 -1.32
C PRO A 146 -15.49 7.25 -1.99
N ILE A 147 -15.44 7.78 -3.22
CA ILE A 147 -14.24 7.82 -4.06
C ILE A 147 -13.04 8.51 -3.37
N THR A 148 -13.29 9.55 -2.60
CA THR A 148 -12.27 10.23 -1.79
C THR A 148 -11.67 9.30 -0.74
N VAL A 149 -12.51 8.52 -0.06
CA VAL A 149 -12.05 7.54 0.94
C VAL A 149 -11.26 6.41 0.25
N VAL A 150 -11.69 5.98 -0.93
CA VAL A 150 -10.98 5.00 -1.75
C VAL A 150 -9.57 5.49 -2.10
N LEU A 151 -9.43 6.73 -2.58
CA LEU A 151 -8.12 7.32 -2.89
C LEU A 151 -7.22 7.44 -1.66
N ILE A 152 -7.76 7.93 -0.55
CA ILE A 152 -7.00 8.05 0.71
C ILE A 152 -6.61 6.67 1.25
N SER A 153 -7.50 5.68 1.16
CA SER A 153 -7.22 4.29 1.52
C SER A 153 -6.03 3.72 0.71
N GLY A 154 -6.02 3.97 -0.60
CA GLY A 154 -4.89 3.61 -1.46
C GLY A 154 -3.59 4.27 -1.00
N MET A 155 -3.63 5.59 -0.76
CA MET A 155 -2.47 6.34 -0.30
C MET A 155 -1.96 5.85 1.06
N ILE A 156 -2.84 5.63 2.04
CA ILE A 156 -2.47 5.08 3.35
C ILE A 156 -1.81 3.72 3.18
N THR A 157 -2.43 2.82 2.41
CA THR A 157 -1.91 1.47 2.23
C THR A 157 -0.53 1.47 1.58
N GLY A 158 -0.33 2.29 0.54
CA GLY A 158 0.93 2.37 -0.19
C GLY A 158 2.04 3.09 0.58
N CYS A 159 1.70 4.14 1.34
CA CYS A 159 2.71 4.97 1.99
C CYS A 159 3.05 4.54 3.42
N ALA A 160 2.07 4.02 4.18
CA ALA A 160 2.24 3.83 5.63
C ALA A 160 3.28 2.75 5.97
N GLY A 161 3.40 1.70 5.17
CA GLY A 161 4.45 0.69 5.35
C GLY A 161 5.85 1.31 5.33
N GLY A 162 6.16 2.10 4.30
CA GLY A 162 7.41 2.83 4.18
C GLY A 162 7.63 3.86 5.29
N VAL A 163 6.58 4.55 5.73
CA VAL A 163 6.65 5.48 6.88
C VAL A 163 7.01 4.74 8.15
N LEU A 164 6.34 3.62 8.45
CA LEU A 164 6.63 2.80 9.62
C LEU A 164 8.08 2.28 9.59
N ARG A 165 8.54 1.76 8.45
CA ARG A 165 9.93 1.34 8.23
C ARG A 165 10.90 2.46 8.57
N ASP A 166 10.72 3.62 7.96
CA ASP A 166 11.68 4.72 8.09
C ASP A 166 11.71 5.24 9.54
N VAL A 167 10.55 5.39 10.19
CA VAL A 167 10.45 5.79 11.59
C VAL A 167 11.14 4.79 12.52
N LEU A 168 10.87 3.49 12.34
CA LEU A 168 11.49 2.44 13.16
C LEU A 168 12.99 2.32 12.91
N CYS A 169 13.46 2.66 11.71
CA CYS A 169 14.87 2.76 11.38
C CYS A 169 15.51 4.12 11.79
N ASN A 170 14.80 4.97 12.53
CA ASN A 170 15.24 6.30 12.92
C ASN A 170 15.67 7.16 11.72
N GLU A 171 14.88 7.12 10.65
CA GLU A 171 15.05 7.96 9.46
C GLU A 171 13.83 8.87 9.26
N VAL A 172 14.05 10.05 8.68
CA VAL A 172 12.91 10.87 8.24
C VAL A 172 12.23 10.15 7.08
N PRO A 173 10.92 9.85 7.15
CA PRO A 173 10.24 9.11 6.10
C PRO A 173 10.36 9.76 4.72
N LEU A 174 10.52 8.92 3.68
CA LEU A 174 10.58 9.35 2.27
C LEU A 174 9.38 10.21 1.88
N LEU A 175 8.23 9.92 2.47
CA LEU A 175 6.98 10.68 2.29
C LEU A 175 7.16 12.20 2.55
N PHE A 176 8.01 12.59 3.51
CA PHE A 176 8.20 13.98 3.96
C PHE A 176 9.50 14.61 3.45
N ARG A 177 10.39 13.83 2.84
CA ARG A 177 11.73 14.36 2.48
C ARG A 177 11.73 15.24 1.23
N LYS A 178 11.58 14.68 0.07
CA LYS A 178 11.88 15.41 -1.17
C LYS A 178 11.12 14.93 -2.40
N GLU A 179 10.52 13.77 -2.34
CA GLU A 179 10.07 13.08 -3.52
C GLU A 179 8.55 13.15 -3.61
N LEU A 180 8.02 13.07 -4.83
CA LEU A 180 6.59 13.03 -5.10
C LEU A 180 5.99 11.67 -4.65
N TYR A 181 6.20 11.28 -3.38
CA TYR A 181 5.82 9.95 -2.89
C TYR A 181 4.30 9.80 -2.78
N ALA A 182 3.66 10.62 -1.95
CA ALA A 182 2.21 10.62 -1.81
C ALA A 182 1.49 11.01 -3.11
N SER A 183 2.09 11.93 -3.88
CA SER A 183 1.52 12.38 -5.16
C SER A 183 1.50 11.24 -6.19
N VAL A 184 2.55 10.41 -6.26
CA VAL A 184 2.55 9.22 -7.11
C VAL A 184 1.47 8.24 -6.70
N SER A 185 1.30 8.00 -5.39
CA SER A 185 0.23 7.13 -4.89
C SER A 185 -1.15 7.68 -5.27
N LEU A 186 -1.42 8.97 -5.04
CA LEU A 186 -2.70 9.59 -5.41
C LEU A 186 -2.97 9.52 -6.92
N VAL A 187 -1.97 9.81 -7.76
CA VAL A 187 -2.09 9.71 -9.22
C VAL A 187 -2.32 8.26 -9.64
N THR A 188 -1.62 7.29 -9.05
CA THR A 188 -1.82 5.87 -9.33
C THR A 188 -3.25 5.44 -9.00
N GLY A 189 -3.76 5.82 -7.82
CA GLY A 189 -5.14 5.55 -7.42
C GLY A 189 -6.16 6.24 -8.33
N ALA A 190 -5.91 7.50 -8.70
CA ALA A 190 -6.78 8.24 -9.61
C ALA A 190 -6.82 7.63 -11.03
N LEU A 191 -5.67 7.17 -11.54
CA LEU A 191 -5.61 6.47 -12.84
C LEU A 191 -6.33 5.13 -12.79
N TYR A 192 -6.17 4.37 -11.69
CA TYR A 192 -6.91 3.13 -11.49
C TYR A 192 -8.42 3.36 -11.52
N LEU A 193 -8.93 4.32 -10.73
CA LEU A 193 -10.35 4.63 -10.67
C LEU A 193 -10.86 5.26 -11.97
N GLY A 194 -10.07 6.16 -12.56
CA GLY A 194 -10.41 6.83 -13.82
C GLY A 194 -10.52 5.86 -14.99
N SER A 195 -9.59 4.90 -15.11
CA SER A 195 -9.67 3.87 -16.16
C SER A 195 -10.90 2.98 -16.01
N MET A 196 -11.27 2.64 -14.78
CA MET A 196 -12.50 1.91 -14.51
C MET A 196 -13.76 2.73 -14.83
N SER A 197 -13.77 4.02 -14.52
CA SER A 197 -14.89 4.92 -14.86
C SER A 197 -15.08 5.10 -16.37
N LEU A 198 -14.02 4.91 -17.16
CA LEU A 198 -14.05 4.90 -18.63
C LEU A 198 -14.50 3.55 -19.21
N GLY A 199 -14.88 2.59 -18.37
CA GLY A 199 -15.40 1.29 -18.80
C GLY A 199 -14.37 0.20 -19.02
N LEU A 200 -13.10 0.41 -18.62
CA LEU A 200 -12.11 -0.66 -18.66
C LEU A 200 -12.36 -1.66 -17.53
N SER A 201 -12.11 -2.94 -17.82
CA SER A 201 -12.16 -3.97 -16.77
C SER A 201 -11.07 -3.74 -15.70
N ALA A 202 -11.30 -4.22 -14.49
CA ALA A 202 -10.31 -4.16 -13.42
C ALA A 202 -8.98 -4.84 -13.81
N ASN A 203 -9.06 -5.94 -14.59
CA ASN A 203 -7.89 -6.66 -15.10
C ASN A 203 -7.02 -5.82 -16.05
N ALA A 204 -7.59 -4.85 -16.76
CA ALA A 204 -6.87 -3.91 -17.62
C ALA A 204 -6.42 -2.66 -16.84
N SER A 205 -7.28 -2.17 -15.94
CA SER A 205 -7.02 -0.95 -15.17
C SER A 205 -5.85 -1.10 -14.19
N VAL A 206 -5.71 -2.28 -13.56
CA VAL A 206 -4.59 -2.55 -12.62
C VAL A 206 -3.23 -2.42 -13.29
N PRO A 207 -2.90 -3.16 -14.37
CA PRO A 207 -1.58 -3.05 -14.99
C PRO A 207 -1.31 -1.65 -15.58
N ILE A 208 -2.33 -0.96 -16.08
CA ILE A 208 -2.19 0.42 -16.57
C ILE A 208 -1.79 1.36 -15.43
N ALA A 209 -2.51 1.31 -14.30
CA ALA A 209 -2.23 2.15 -13.14
C ALA A 209 -0.84 1.83 -12.54
N LEU A 210 -0.48 0.55 -12.45
CA LEU A 210 0.83 0.11 -11.97
C LEU A 210 1.96 0.62 -12.89
N ALA A 211 1.83 0.44 -14.20
CA ALA A 211 2.84 0.88 -15.16
C ALA A 211 3.02 2.40 -15.14
N ALA A 212 1.92 3.15 -15.13
CA ALA A 212 1.95 4.61 -15.08
C ALA A 212 2.53 5.13 -13.75
N GLY A 213 2.06 4.60 -12.61
CA GLY A 213 2.55 4.98 -11.29
C GLY A 213 4.03 4.64 -11.10
N LEU A 214 4.46 3.44 -11.49
CA LEU A 214 5.85 3.03 -11.43
C LEU A 214 6.73 3.91 -12.32
N THR A 215 6.30 4.17 -13.56
CA THR A 215 7.03 5.05 -14.48
C THR A 215 7.16 6.45 -13.89
N MET A 216 6.07 7.03 -13.37
CA MET A 216 6.08 8.34 -12.72
C MET A 216 7.03 8.36 -11.52
N ARG A 217 7.03 7.31 -10.68
CA ARG A 217 7.93 7.19 -9.52
C ARG A 217 9.38 7.12 -9.93
N LEU A 218 9.72 6.29 -10.93
CA LEU A 218 11.07 6.15 -11.44
C LEU A 218 11.56 7.44 -12.12
N MET A 219 10.70 8.14 -12.85
CA MET A 219 11.02 9.45 -13.43
C MET A 219 11.26 10.49 -12.32
N ALA A 220 10.40 10.55 -11.30
CA ALA A 220 10.59 11.45 -10.17
C ALA A 220 11.95 11.21 -9.47
N LEU A 221 12.33 9.94 -9.27
CA LEU A 221 13.63 9.56 -8.73
C LEU A 221 14.79 9.92 -9.67
N ARG A 222 14.64 9.69 -10.97
CA ARG A 222 15.70 9.94 -11.98
C ARG A 222 15.98 11.41 -12.20
N PHE A 223 14.91 12.23 -12.19
CA PHE A 223 15.00 13.67 -12.45
C PHE A 223 14.98 14.51 -11.17
N ASN A 224 14.98 13.87 -9.99
CA ASN A 224 14.91 14.54 -8.68
C ASN A 224 13.73 15.54 -8.59
N TRP A 225 12.55 15.15 -9.08
CA TRP A 225 11.36 15.97 -8.96
C TRP A 225 10.98 16.14 -7.50
N GLN A 226 10.76 17.38 -7.09
CA GLN A 226 10.50 17.73 -5.69
C GLN A 226 9.29 18.65 -5.59
N MET A 227 8.50 18.48 -4.54
CA MET A 227 7.50 19.48 -4.17
C MET A 227 8.17 20.73 -3.61
N PRO A 228 7.63 21.93 -3.87
CA PRO A 228 8.09 23.16 -3.23
C PRO A 228 8.07 23.00 -1.71
N LYS A 229 9.17 23.38 -1.06
CA LYS A 229 9.25 23.35 0.39
C LYS A 229 8.60 24.59 0.96
N PHE A 230 7.76 24.42 1.95
CA PHE A 230 7.34 25.53 2.81
C PHE A 230 8.46 25.77 3.82
N VAL A 231 9.15 26.90 3.68
CA VAL A 231 10.19 27.34 4.63
C VAL A 231 9.66 28.59 5.29
N TYR A 232 9.34 28.49 6.56
CA TYR A 232 9.07 29.65 7.41
C TYR A 232 10.34 29.98 8.18
N ARG A 233 10.83 31.21 8.04
CA ARG A 233 11.89 31.76 8.87
C ARG A 233 11.24 32.69 9.86
N ASP A 234 11.34 32.33 11.11
CA ASP A 234 10.86 33.15 12.21
C ASP A 234 12.00 34.09 12.60
N ASP A 235 11.84 35.38 12.34
CA ASP A 235 12.77 36.42 12.76
C ASP A 235 12.35 36.94 14.16
N TRP A 236 12.16 36.02 15.12
CA TRP A 236 11.88 36.33 16.51
C TRP A 236 13.18 36.38 17.34
N ASP A 237 14.19 37.16 16.91
CA ASP A 237 15.37 37.54 17.71
C ASP A 237 15.26 39.00 18.15
#